data_5415b789143fbc493638494d22132c85
#
_entry.id   5415b789143fbc493638494d22132c85
#
_cell.length_a   1.000
_cell.length_b   1.000
_cell.length_c   1.000
_cell.angle_alpha   90.00
_cell.angle_beta   90.00
_cell.angle_gamma   90.00
#
_symmetry.space_group_name_H-M   'P 1'
#
loop_
_entity.id
_entity.type
_entity.pdbx_description
1 polymer ?
#
loop_
_entity_poly.entity_id
_entity_poly.type
_entity_poly.pdbx_seq_one_letter_code
_entity_poly.pdbx_strand_id
1 'polypeptide(L)'
;QLAGVIGAALALTDAEVAQKLDGQVIFFATPAEEYGEIEFKNQLIADGKIAYGGGKCELIRIGAFDDVDVALAHHISLEGIRLGSNSGNGFVSKVIRIKGKAAHAAGCPEKGVNALSAASLGLQALALNRETFRDEDCVRVHPILTKGGDLVNVVPNEAVLETLVRGKTLEAFADASVKTDRSFKAGALAMGAGYRIETM
;
A
#
# COMPACT_ATOMS: atom_id res chain seq x y z
N GLN A 1 -9.69 14.75 -9.54
CA GLN A 1 -10.90 14.13 -8.95
C GLN A 1 -11.69 15.17 -8.14
N LEU A 2 -11.08 15.96 -7.28
CA LEU A 2 -11.77 16.99 -6.49
C LEU A 2 -12.59 17.97 -7.36
N ALA A 3 -12.06 18.40 -8.50
CA ALA A 3 -12.78 19.25 -9.45
C ALA A 3 -14.08 18.60 -9.97
N GLY A 4 -14.08 17.27 -10.15
CA GLY A 4 -15.28 16.52 -10.53
C GLY A 4 -16.35 16.53 -9.44
N VAL A 5 -15.95 16.35 -8.18
CA VAL A 5 -16.87 16.45 -7.02
C VAL A 5 -17.47 17.86 -6.92
N ILE A 6 -16.66 18.91 -7.08
CA ILE A 6 -17.12 20.29 -7.06
C ILE A 6 -18.07 20.56 -8.22
N GLY A 7 -17.74 20.08 -9.43
CA GLY A 7 -18.62 20.21 -10.60
C GLY A 7 -19.97 19.55 -10.42
N ALA A 8 -19.97 18.33 -9.85
CA ALA A 8 -21.22 17.62 -9.51
C ALA A 8 -22.03 18.38 -8.45
N ALA A 9 -21.37 18.92 -7.42
CA ALA A 9 -22.03 19.73 -6.40
C ALA A 9 -22.70 20.98 -7.01
N LEU A 10 -21.99 21.70 -7.86
CA LEU A 10 -22.54 22.89 -8.54
C LEU A 10 -23.73 22.52 -9.45
N ALA A 11 -23.64 21.41 -10.18
CA ALA A 11 -24.73 20.97 -11.05
C ALA A 11 -25.99 20.55 -10.24
N LEU A 12 -25.82 19.92 -9.08
CA LEU A 12 -26.93 19.48 -8.23
C LEU A 12 -27.54 20.62 -7.38
N THR A 13 -26.85 21.75 -7.24
CA THR A 13 -27.40 22.96 -6.59
C THR A 13 -28.14 23.87 -7.56
N ASP A 14 -28.15 23.55 -8.86
CA ASP A 14 -29.01 24.26 -9.82
C ASP A 14 -30.50 24.12 -9.41
N ALA A 15 -31.23 25.22 -9.45
CA ALA A 15 -32.60 25.28 -8.92
C ALA A 15 -33.56 24.30 -9.63
N GLU A 16 -33.42 24.09 -10.93
CA GLU A 16 -34.26 23.15 -11.69
C GLU A 16 -33.93 21.68 -11.36
N VAL A 17 -32.68 21.41 -11.01
CA VAL A 17 -32.23 20.06 -10.63
C VAL A 17 -32.60 19.79 -9.17
N ALA A 18 -32.27 20.73 -8.27
CA ALA A 18 -32.49 20.59 -6.84
C ALA A 18 -33.98 20.33 -6.49
N GLN A 19 -34.92 20.97 -7.21
CA GLN A 19 -36.37 20.74 -7.03
C GLN A 19 -36.84 19.35 -7.40
N LYS A 20 -36.05 18.59 -8.16
CA LYS A 20 -36.39 17.22 -8.59
C LYS A 20 -35.76 16.15 -7.72
N LEU A 21 -34.91 16.54 -6.76
CA LEU A 21 -34.24 15.63 -5.85
C LEU A 21 -35.14 15.40 -4.62
N ASP A 22 -35.41 14.14 -4.33
CA ASP A 22 -36.11 13.71 -3.11
C ASP A 22 -35.10 12.96 -2.24
N GLY A 23 -34.40 13.70 -1.38
CA GLY A 23 -33.37 13.15 -0.52
C GLY A 23 -32.21 14.10 -0.26
N GLN A 24 -31.13 13.57 0.29
CA GLN A 24 -29.90 14.27 0.61
C GLN A 24 -28.74 13.79 -0.26
N VAL A 25 -27.89 14.69 -0.71
CA VAL A 25 -26.66 14.38 -1.40
C VAL A 25 -25.47 14.85 -0.55
N ILE A 26 -24.58 13.92 -0.21
CA ILE A 26 -23.40 14.18 0.58
C ILE A 26 -22.16 14.10 -0.33
N PHE A 27 -21.30 15.11 -0.31
CA PHE A 27 -20.06 15.14 -1.05
C PHE A 27 -18.89 14.84 -0.12
N PHE A 28 -18.22 13.71 -0.33
CA PHE A 28 -17.05 13.32 0.44
C PHE A 28 -15.76 13.74 -0.27
N ALA A 29 -15.01 14.68 0.32
CA ALA A 29 -13.62 14.92 -0.02
C ALA A 29 -12.74 13.99 0.79
N THR A 30 -12.51 12.77 0.29
CA THR A 30 -11.80 11.71 1.01
C THR A 30 -10.30 12.03 1.15
N PRO A 31 -9.76 12.17 2.37
CA PRO A 31 -8.33 12.34 2.58
C PRO A 31 -7.58 11.04 2.29
N ALA A 32 -6.29 11.14 1.95
CA ALA A 32 -5.40 9.99 1.76
C ALA A 32 -5.93 8.93 0.78
N GLU A 33 -6.57 9.37 -0.31
CA GLU A 33 -7.20 8.49 -1.30
C GLU A 33 -6.18 7.59 -2.00
N GLU A 34 -5.00 8.13 -2.36
CA GLU A 34 -3.94 7.44 -3.10
C GLU A 34 -3.06 6.53 -2.21
N TYR A 35 -3.33 6.47 -0.92
CA TYR A 35 -2.62 5.62 0.04
C TYR A 35 -1.08 5.81 0.04
N GLY A 36 -0.59 7.05 -0.19
CA GLY A 36 0.82 7.40 -0.07
C GLY A 36 1.30 7.52 1.38
N GLU A 37 2.61 7.75 1.58
CA GLU A 37 3.24 8.02 2.89
C GLU A 37 2.93 6.94 3.95
N ILE A 38 3.23 5.69 3.59
CA ILE A 38 2.88 4.50 4.40
C ILE A 38 3.48 4.59 5.82
N GLU A 39 4.74 5.02 5.94
CA GLU A 39 5.42 5.14 7.25
C GLU A 39 4.74 6.17 8.16
N PHE A 40 4.35 7.32 7.62
CA PHE A 40 3.62 8.35 8.36
C PHE A 40 2.26 7.83 8.85
N LYS A 41 1.53 7.11 8.01
CA LYS A 41 0.24 6.50 8.39
C LYS A 41 0.40 5.42 9.44
N ASN A 42 1.45 4.60 9.35
CA ASN A 42 1.80 3.63 10.39
C ASN A 42 2.00 4.32 11.75
N GLN A 43 2.67 5.49 11.76
CA GLN A 43 2.84 6.26 12.99
C GLN A 43 1.50 6.76 13.53
N LEU A 44 0.60 7.27 12.66
CA LEU A 44 -0.73 7.71 13.09
C LEU A 44 -1.56 6.55 13.68
N ILE A 45 -1.44 5.35 13.11
CA ILE A 45 -2.10 4.14 13.63
C ILE A 45 -1.50 3.76 14.99
N ALA A 46 -0.17 3.75 15.12
CA ALA A 46 0.53 3.46 16.38
C ALA A 46 0.17 4.46 17.48
N ASP A 47 -0.02 5.73 17.12
CA ASP A 47 -0.45 6.80 18.02
C ASP A 47 -1.96 6.73 18.36
N GLY A 48 -2.71 5.79 17.79
CA GLY A 48 -4.14 5.65 17.99
C GLY A 48 -5.00 6.77 17.37
N LYS A 49 -4.44 7.57 16.45
CA LYS A 49 -5.14 8.70 15.80
C LYS A 49 -6.07 8.23 14.69
N ILE A 50 -5.71 7.16 14.00
CA ILE A 50 -6.51 6.49 12.98
C ILE A 50 -6.39 4.97 13.17
N ALA A 51 -7.35 4.21 12.63
CA ALA A 51 -7.27 2.74 12.58
C ALA A 51 -6.87 2.23 11.19
N TYR A 52 -7.20 2.97 10.15
CA TYR A 52 -6.95 2.59 8.76
C TYR A 52 -6.18 3.68 8.02
N GLY A 53 -5.16 3.30 7.26
CA GLY A 53 -4.36 4.22 6.45
C GLY A 53 -5.08 4.75 5.20
N GLY A 54 -6.19 4.14 4.78
CA GLY A 54 -7.04 4.59 3.67
C GLY A 54 -8.21 5.44 4.17
N GLY A 55 -8.37 6.65 3.64
CA GLY A 55 -9.39 7.60 4.12
C GLY A 55 -10.82 7.07 4.02
N LYS A 56 -11.15 6.30 2.97
CA LYS A 56 -12.50 5.70 2.84
C LYS A 56 -12.78 4.70 3.97
N CYS A 57 -11.82 3.84 4.29
CA CYS A 57 -11.95 2.87 5.38
C CYS A 57 -12.08 3.57 6.74
N GLU A 58 -11.34 4.66 6.96
CA GLU A 58 -11.42 5.44 8.18
C GLU A 58 -12.77 6.17 8.30
N LEU A 59 -13.28 6.74 7.21
CA LEU A 59 -14.61 7.36 7.16
C LEU A 59 -15.72 6.35 7.48
N ILE A 60 -15.64 5.12 6.95
CA ILE A 60 -16.57 4.05 7.28
C ILE A 60 -16.49 3.72 8.78
N ARG A 61 -15.29 3.58 9.32
CA ARG A 61 -15.05 3.26 10.73
C ARG A 61 -15.68 4.28 11.69
N ILE A 62 -15.63 5.57 11.35
CA ILE A 62 -16.18 6.64 12.19
C ILE A 62 -17.67 6.90 11.95
N GLY A 63 -18.33 6.07 11.13
CA GLY A 63 -19.79 6.15 10.88
C GLY A 63 -20.18 7.21 9.85
N ALA A 64 -19.24 7.75 9.07
CA ALA A 64 -19.57 8.80 8.10
C ALA A 64 -20.47 8.32 6.94
N PHE A 65 -20.66 7.01 6.80
CA PHE A 65 -21.52 6.38 5.79
C PHE A 65 -22.76 5.72 6.36
N ASP A 66 -23.02 5.84 7.68
CA ASP A 66 -24.13 5.11 8.32
C ASP A 66 -25.53 5.52 7.80
N ASP A 67 -25.68 6.76 7.35
CA ASP A 67 -26.92 7.31 6.77
C ASP A 67 -26.87 7.37 5.23
N VAL A 68 -25.97 6.61 4.58
CA VAL A 68 -25.78 6.62 3.12
C VAL A 68 -26.37 5.36 2.50
N ASP A 69 -27.44 5.51 1.71
CA ASP A 69 -28.07 4.39 0.98
C ASP A 69 -27.31 4.01 -0.29
N VAL A 70 -26.73 5.00 -0.98
CA VAL A 70 -26.02 4.81 -2.26
C VAL A 70 -24.73 5.60 -2.28
N ALA A 71 -23.60 4.96 -2.53
CA ALA A 71 -22.29 5.59 -2.70
C ALA A 71 -21.86 5.55 -4.17
N LEU A 72 -21.49 6.71 -4.73
CA LEU A 72 -20.94 6.85 -6.05
C LEU A 72 -19.50 7.35 -5.96
N ALA A 73 -18.62 6.75 -6.73
CA ALA A 73 -17.23 7.20 -6.84
C ALA A 73 -16.89 7.46 -8.30
N HIS A 74 -15.98 8.39 -8.55
CA HIS A 74 -15.44 8.61 -9.88
C HIS A 74 -13.92 8.59 -9.85
N HIS A 75 -13.33 8.15 -10.95
CA HIS A 75 -11.90 8.11 -11.14
C HIS A 75 -11.57 8.66 -12.52
N ILE A 76 -10.40 9.28 -12.66
CA ILE A 76 -9.89 9.71 -13.96
C ILE A 76 -9.67 8.49 -14.85
N SER A 77 -10.09 8.59 -16.12
CA SER A 77 -9.91 7.55 -17.12
C SER A 77 -9.39 8.15 -18.40
N LEU A 78 -8.52 7.41 -19.10
CA LEU A 78 -8.06 7.75 -20.44
C LEU A 78 -9.05 7.28 -21.53
N GLU A 79 -10.07 6.51 -21.15
CA GLU A 79 -11.02 5.87 -22.09
C GLU A 79 -12.35 6.62 -22.21
N GLY A 80 -12.43 7.86 -21.72
CA GLY A 80 -13.65 8.67 -21.72
C GLY A 80 -14.55 8.41 -20.50
N ILE A 81 -15.82 8.85 -20.60
CA ILE A 81 -16.80 8.73 -19.52
C ILE A 81 -17.48 7.37 -19.62
N ARG A 82 -17.39 6.56 -18.57
CA ARG A 82 -18.08 5.27 -18.46
C ARG A 82 -18.84 5.19 -17.14
N LEU A 83 -20.05 4.67 -17.18
CA LEU A 83 -20.81 4.25 -16.01
C LEU A 83 -20.67 2.73 -15.85
N GLY A 84 -20.36 2.27 -14.65
CA GLY A 84 -20.28 0.85 -14.36
C GLY A 84 -19.63 0.56 -13.02
N SER A 85 -19.80 -0.65 -12.52
CA SER A 85 -19.05 -1.11 -11.35
C SER A 85 -17.62 -1.47 -11.80
N ASN A 86 -16.63 -0.74 -11.33
CA ASN A 86 -15.24 -1.17 -11.44
C ASN A 86 -14.97 -2.23 -10.36
N SER A 87 -14.75 -3.46 -10.77
CA SER A 87 -14.10 -4.43 -9.92
C SER A 87 -12.62 -4.04 -9.83
N GLY A 88 -12.26 -3.23 -8.85
CA GLY A 88 -10.86 -2.90 -8.56
C GLY A 88 -10.18 -4.02 -7.77
N ASN A 89 -8.85 -4.14 -7.89
CA ASN A 89 -8.07 -5.01 -7.03
C ASN A 89 -8.02 -4.43 -5.61
N GLY A 90 -8.22 -5.29 -4.61
CA GLY A 90 -7.88 -4.97 -3.23
C GLY A 90 -6.37 -5.00 -3.00
N PHE A 91 -5.91 -4.49 -1.87
CA PHE A 91 -4.50 -4.56 -1.49
C PHE A 91 -4.30 -4.53 0.02
N VAL A 92 -3.11 -4.99 0.43
CA VAL A 92 -2.51 -4.70 1.73
C VAL A 92 -1.18 -3.98 1.50
N SER A 93 -0.83 -3.06 2.39
CA SER A 93 0.48 -2.42 2.36
C SER A 93 1.44 -3.10 3.31
N LYS A 94 2.73 -3.06 2.98
CA LYS A 94 3.78 -3.63 3.84
C LYS A 94 4.97 -2.69 3.92
N VAL A 95 5.54 -2.64 5.13
CA VAL A 95 6.88 -2.11 5.39
C VAL A 95 7.76 -3.27 5.84
N ILE A 96 8.83 -3.51 5.10
CA ILE A 96 9.79 -4.59 5.37
C ILE A 96 11.09 -3.94 5.84
N ARG A 97 11.46 -4.19 7.10
CA ARG A 97 12.70 -3.72 7.71
C ARG A 97 13.64 -4.88 7.90
N ILE A 98 14.83 -4.78 7.32
CA ILE A 98 15.89 -5.77 7.47
C ILE A 98 17.01 -5.14 8.28
N LYS A 99 17.42 -5.82 9.35
CA LYS A 99 18.48 -5.37 10.26
C LYS A 99 19.70 -6.27 10.11
N GLY A 100 20.78 -5.66 9.72
CA GLY A 100 22.10 -6.26 9.63
C GLY A 100 23.02 -5.75 10.75
N LYS A 101 24.31 -5.72 10.46
CA LYS A 101 25.38 -5.24 11.33
C LYS A 101 26.41 -4.48 10.51
N ALA A 102 26.67 -3.23 10.91
CA ALA A 102 27.69 -2.42 10.28
C ALA A 102 29.12 -2.97 10.51
N ALA A 103 29.97 -2.86 9.51
CA ALA A 103 31.39 -3.11 9.57
C ALA A 103 32.10 -2.27 8.50
N HIS A 104 33.41 -2.09 8.61
CA HIS A 104 34.18 -1.45 7.55
C HIS A 104 34.26 -2.37 6.33
N ALA A 105 33.72 -1.91 5.19
CA ALA A 105 33.50 -2.76 4.01
C ALA A 105 34.79 -3.35 3.40
N ALA A 106 35.94 -2.68 3.60
CA ALA A 106 37.22 -3.15 3.12
C ALA A 106 38.11 -3.73 4.25
N GLY A 107 38.05 -3.16 5.47
CA GLY A 107 38.96 -3.51 6.56
C GLY A 107 38.57 -4.74 7.37
N CYS A 108 37.27 -4.96 7.54
CA CYS A 108 36.75 -6.08 8.34
C CYS A 108 35.31 -6.46 7.93
N PRO A 109 35.05 -6.71 6.64
CA PRO A 109 33.70 -7.02 6.12
C PRO A 109 33.09 -8.27 6.78
N GLU A 110 33.90 -9.21 7.21
CA GLU A 110 33.49 -10.47 7.87
C GLU A 110 32.80 -10.25 9.22
N LYS A 111 32.93 -9.06 9.82
CA LYS A 111 32.25 -8.68 11.08
C LYS A 111 30.89 -8.08 10.85
N GLY A 112 30.52 -7.82 9.58
CA GLY A 112 29.25 -7.23 9.18
C GLY A 112 28.20 -8.26 8.81
N VAL A 113 26.95 -7.78 8.76
CA VAL A 113 25.80 -8.50 8.17
C VAL A 113 25.12 -7.51 7.22
N ASN A 114 25.13 -7.81 5.94
CA ASN A 114 24.66 -6.88 4.92
C ASN A 114 23.14 -6.94 4.74
N ALA A 115 22.44 -5.94 5.28
CA ALA A 115 20.99 -5.83 5.17
C ALA A 115 20.51 -5.58 3.71
N LEU A 116 21.30 -4.86 2.90
CA LEU A 116 20.95 -4.61 1.51
C LEU A 116 21.05 -5.90 0.67
N SER A 117 22.06 -6.72 0.90
CA SER A 117 22.17 -8.03 0.25
C SER A 117 21.00 -8.94 0.63
N ALA A 118 20.58 -8.93 1.89
CA ALA A 118 19.42 -9.66 2.35
C ALA A 118 18.11 -9.18 1.68
N ALA A 119 17.94 -7.86 1.55
CA ALA A 119 16.84 -7.26 0.81
C ALA A 119 16.83 -7.67 -0.67
N SER A 120 17.99 -7.64 -1.32
CA SER A 120 18.16 -8.01 -2.73
C SER A 120 17.79 -9.49 -2.95
N LEU A 121 18.21 -10.39 -2.06
CA LEU A 121 17.85 -11.80 -2.12
C LEU A 121 16.34 -12.01 -1.90
N GLY A 122 15.73 -11.24 -1.01
CA GLY A 122 14.28 -11.24 -0.80
C GLY A 122 13.51 -10.79 -2.06
N LEU A 123 13.99 -9.76 -2.76
CA LEU A 123 13.44 -9.31 -4.04
C LEU A 123 13.54 -10.40 -5.13
N GLN A 124 14.68 -11.11 -5.20
CA GLN A 124 14.86 -12.22 -6.14
C GLN A 124 13.90 -13.37 -5.82
N ALA A 125 13.79 -13.75 -4.55
CA ALA A 125 12.87 -14.80 -4.12
C ALA A 125 11.42 -14.43 -4.44
N LEU A 126 11.01 -13.16 -4.25
CA LEU A 126 9.69 -12.67 -4.64
C LEU A 126 9.50 -12.75 -6.16
N ALA A 127 10.50 -12.39 -6.95
CA ALA A 127 10.43 -12.47 -8.41
C ALA A 127 10.21 -13.91 -8.89
N LEU A 128 10.88 -14.88 -8.29
CA LEU A 128 10.70 -16.32 -8.58
C LEU A 128 9.32 -16.83 -8.15
N ASN A 129 8.77 -16.33 -7.05
CA ASN A 129 7.43 -16.69 -6.61
C ASN A 129 6.31 -16.23 -7.56
N ARG A 130 6.57 -15.26 -8.47
CA ARG A 130 5.56 -14.81 -9.45
C ARG A 130 5.07 -15.91 -10.38
N GLU A 131 5.91 -16.90 -10.67
CA GLU A 131 5.53 -18.08 -11.46
C GLU A 131 4.43 -18.93 -10.77
N THR A 132 4.17 -18.69 -9.50
CA THR A 132 3.16 -19.42 -8.71
C THR A 132 1.90 -18.62 -8.45
N PHE A 133 1.76 -17.41 -9.01
CA PHE A 133 0.53 -16.63 -8.98
C PHE A 133 -0.37 -17.03 -10.15
N ARG A 134 -1.67 -17.17 -9.87
CA ARG A 134 -2.65 -17.47 -10.92
C ARG A 134 -2.92 -16.19 -11.72
N ASP A 135 -3.02 -16.30 -13.03
CA ASP A 135 -3.28 -15.15 -13.91
C ASP A 135 -4.61 -14.47 -13.61
N GLU A 136 -5.62 -15.24 -13.30
CA GLU A 136 -6.97 -14.78 -12.97
C GLU A 136 -7.04 -13.96 -11.66
N ASP A 137 -6.08 -14.12 -10.76
CA ASP A 137 -5.97 -13.40 -9.49
C ASP A 137 -5.44 -11.97 -9.66
N CYS A 138 -4.90 -11.64 -10.82
CA CYS A 138 -4.35 -10.32 -11.15
C CYS A 138 -3.38 -9.78 -10.08
N VAL A 139 -2.56 -10.66 -9.51
CA VAL A 139 -1.63 -10.29 -8.44
C VAL A 139 -0.58 -9.30 -8.94
N ARG A 140 -0.33 -8.24 -8.17
CA ARG A 140 0.75 -7.28 -8.41
C ARG A 140 1.43 -6.94 -7.10
N VAL A 141 2.76 -7.10 -7.08
CA VAL A 141 3.62 -6.74 -5.95
C VAL A 141 4.81 -5.95 -6.49
N HIS A 142 4.91 -4.67 -6.10
CA HIS A 142 5.94 -3.74 -6.58
C HIS A 142 6.68 -3.11 -5.40
N PRO A 143 7.69 -3.77 -4.83
CA PRO A 143 8.50 -3.19 -3.77
C PRO A 143 9.37 -2.05 -4.28
N ILE A 144 9.50 -1.01 -3.46
CA ILE A 144 10.55 0.00 -3.58
C ILE A 144 11.50 -0.11 -2.39
N LEU A 145 12.78 0.17 -2.62
CA LEU A 145 13.78 0.28 -1.58
C LEU A 145 13.87 1.75 -1.15
N THR A 146 13.41 2.04 0.07
CA THR A 146 13.43 3.42 0.62
C THR A 146 14.71 3.70 1.40
N LYS A 147 15.39 2.65 1.92
CA LYS A 147 16.69 2.72 2.56
C LYS A 147 17.52 1.48 2.24
N GLY A 148 18.80 1.67 1.85
CA GLY A 148 19.71 0.58 1.48
C GLY A 148 21.14 0.73 2.02
N GLY A 149 21.31 1.51 3.07
CA GLY A 149 22.60 1.85 3.69
C GLY A 149 22.84 3.36 3.67
N ASP A 150 23.93 3.79 4.31
CA ASP A 150 24.24 5.21 4.51
C ASP A 150 25.56 5.63 3.84
N LEU A 151 26.59 4.77 3.85
CA LEU A 151 27.93 5.06 3.35
C LEU A 151 28.49 3.89 2.52
N VAL A 152 29.16 4.20 1.43
CA VAL A 152 29.73 3.18 0.50
C VAL A 152 30.85 2.33 1.10
N ASN A 153 31.52 2.81 2.13
CA ASN A 153 32.61 2.13 2.82
C ASN A 153 32.16 1.40 4.11
N VAL A 154 30.84 1.32 4.34
CA VAL A 154 30.24 0.62 5.47
C VAL A 154 29.29 -0.44 4.97
N VAL A 155 29.38 -1.66 5.51
CA VAL A 155 28.40 -2.72 5.27
C VAL A 155 27.03 -2.25 5.72
N PRO A 156 26.00 -2.20 4.85
CA PRO A 156 24.66 -1.73 5.21
C PRO A 156 24.06 -2.49 6.37
N ASN A 157 23.77 -1.80 7.47
CA ASN A 157 23.19 -2.38 8.68
C ASN A 157 21.66 -2.29 8.71
N GLU A 158 21.08 -1.56 7.76
CA GLU A 158 19.62 -1.45 7.64
C GLU A 158 19.22 -1.33 6.17
N ALA A 159 18.15 -2.04 5.81
CA ALA A 159 17.43 -1.84 4.56
C ALA A 159 15.93 -1.78 4.85
N VAL A 160 15.23 -0.86 4.19
CA VAL A 160 13.79 -0.68 4.32
C VAL A 160 13.16 -0.73 2.94
N LEU A 161 12.11 -1.53 2.81
CA LEU A 161 11.32 -1.60 1.60
C LEU A 161 9.84 -1.33 1.93
N GLU A 162 9.16 -0.74 0.97
CA GLU A 162 7.71 -0.54 1.01
C GLU A 162 7.07 -1.16 -0.21
N THR A 163 5.88 -1.73 -0.04
CA THR A 163 5.13 -2.32 -1.16
C THR A 163 3.63 -2.36 -0.90
N LEU A 164 2.87 -2.38 -1.98
CA LEU A 164 1.47 -2.81 -1.99
C LEU A 164 1.40 -4.20 -2.60
N VAL A 165 0.74 -5.12 -1.90
CA VAL A 165 0.39 -6.45 -2.40
C VAL A 165 -1.05 -6.41 -2.87
N ARG A 166 -1.28 -6.47 -4.17
CA ARG A 166 -2.58 -6.33 -4.82
C ARG A 166 -3.08 -7.65 -5.35
N GLY A 167 -4.40 -7.85 -5.32
CA GLY A 167 -5.06 -9.02 -5.92
C GLY A 167 -6.54 -8.76 -6.15
N LYS A 168 -7.14 -9.55 -7.02
CA LYS A 168 -8.55 -9.40 -7.41
C LYS A 168 -9.52 -9.78 -6.27
N THR A 169 -9.13 -10.73 -5.42
CA THR A 169 -9.93 -11.22 -4.31
C THR A 169 -9.15 -11.17 -3.00
N LEU A 170 -9.85 -11.25 -1.87
CA LEU A 170 -9.22 -11.36 -0.54
C LEU A 170 -8.24 -12.52 -0.47
N GLU A 171 -8.61 -13.68 -1.02
CA GLU A 171 -7.76 -14.88 -1.03
C GLU A 171 -6.49 -14.65 -1.87
N ALA A 172 -6.62 -14.01 -3.04
CA ALA A 172 -5.51 -13.75 -3.95
C ALA A 172 -4.44 -12.86 -3.29
N PHE A 173 -4.81 -11.73 -2.70
CA PHE A 173 -3.80 -10.89 -2.06
C PHE A 173 -3.36 -11.42 -0.69
N ALA A 174 -4.15 -12.23 0.01
CA ALA A 174 -3.72 -12.91 1.22
C ALA A 174 -2.61 -13.94 0.91
N ASP A 175 -2.79 -14.80 -0.11
CA ASP A 175 -1.75 -15.74 -0.58
C ASP A 175 -0.49 -15.01 -1.03
N ALA A 176 -0.65 -13.97 -1.85
CA ALA A 176 0.47 -13.15 -2.31
C ALA A 176 1.19 -12.44 -1.16
N SER A 177 0.46 -12.01 -0.11
CA SER A 177 1.01 -11.43 1.11
C SER A 177 1.91 -12.43 1.85
N VAL A 178 1.45 -13.67 2.03
CA VAL A 178 2.24 -14.74 2.66
C VAL A 178 3.50 -15.07 1.86
N LYS A 179 3.39 -15.15 0.53
CA LYS A 179 4.55 -15.41 -0.35
C LYS A 179 5.55 -14.25 -0.30
N THR A 180 5.07 -13.00 -0.24
CA THR A 180 5.92 -11.82 -0.07
C THR A 180 6.70 -11.87 1.24
N ASP A 181 6.03 -12.14 2.35
CA ASP A 181 6.66 -12.23 3.68
C ASP A 181 7.71 -13.34 3.71
N ARG A 182 7.38 -14.51 3.17
CA ARG A 182 8.30 -15.65 3.08
C ARG A 182 9.55 -15.33 2.27
N SER A 183 9.41 -14.58 1.17
CA SER A 183 10.52 -14.18 0.31
C SER A 183 11.52 -13.30 1.06
N PHE A 184 11.06 -12.26 1.76
CA PHE A 184 11.95 -11.38 2.51
C PHE A 184 12.51 -12.04 3.78
N LYS A 185 11.73 -12.90 4.44
CA LYS A 185 12.21 -13.75 5.52
C LYS A 185 13.36 -14.66 5.06
N ALA A 186 13.21 -15.31 3.91
CA ALA A 186 14.25 -16.18 3.35
C ALA A 186 15.53 -15.39 3.05
N GLY A 187 15.44 -14.21 2.45
CA GLY A 187 16.58 -13.33 2.18
C GLY A 187 17.29 -12.91 3.47
N ALA A 188 16.54 -12.53 4.50
CA ALA A 188 17.11 -12.16 5.80
C ALA A 188 17.82 -13.35 6.46
N LEU A 189 17.18 -14.51 6.51
CA LEU A 189 17.76 -15.72 7.11
C LEU A 189 19.03 -16.19 6.39
N ALA A 190 19.04 -16.17 5.05
CA ALA A 190 20.20 -16.57 4.25
C ALA A 190 21.45 -15.72 4.51
N MET A 191 21.26 -14.43 4.87
CA MET A 191 22.34 -13.48 5.16
C MET A 191 22.62 -13.32 6.65
N GLY A 192 21.94 -14.05 7.52
CA GLY A 192 22.06 -13.91 8.98
C GLY A 192 21.54 -12.57 9.52
N ALA A 193 20.64 -11.92 8.79
CA ALA A 193 20.02 -10.65 9.17
C ALA A 193 18.72 -10.85 9.97
N GLY A 194 18.41 -9.89 10.84
CA GLY A 194 17.09 -9.77 11.46
C GLY A 194 16.08 -9.15 10.48
N TYR A 195 14.79 -9.38 10.72
CA TYR A 195 13.72 -8.76 9.93
C TYR A 195 12.50 -8.43 10.78
N ARG A 196 11.75 -7.43 10.32
CA ARG A 196 10.42 -7.09 10.80
C ARG A 196 9.56 -6.73 9.59
N ILE A 197 8.36 -7.30 9.50
CA ILE A 197 7.39 -7.01 8.44
C ILE A 197 6.12 -6.51 9.10
N GLU A 198 5.71 -5.31 8.73
CA GLU A 198 4.49 -4.65 9.17
C GLU A 198 3.50 -4.71 8.01
N THR A 199 2.27 -5.15 8.28
CA THR A 199 1.18 -5.25 7.29
C THR A 199 -0.01 -4.44 7.77
N MET A 200 -0.58 -3.65 6.85
CA MET A 200 -1.78 -2.83 7.07
C MET A 200 -2.81 -3.11 6.00
#